data_03975417b5c1e5482efe3bcd97a18784
#
_entry.id   03975417b5c1e5482efe3bcd97a18784
#
_cell.length_a   1.000
_cell.length_b   1.000
_cell.length_c   1.000
_cell.angle_alpha   90.00
_cell.angle_beta   90.00
_cell.angle_gamma   90.00
#
_symmetry.space_group_name_H-M   'P 1'
#
loop_
_entity.id
_entity.type
_entity.pdbx_description
1 polymer ?
#
loop_
_entity_poly.entity_id
_entity_poly.type
_entity_poly.pdbx_seq_one_letter_code
_entity_poly.pdbx_strand_id
1 'polypeptide(L)'
;LTKENFLEYTGKTEGNHWDFERFNPAHFQHIEKCILALRDLGIEADLIVMHPYDRWGFSQMTKEQDDLYWKYVIARFCAYRNIWWALANEYDLFPKKTVEDWERYAKIICEKDPYNHLRSIHNCIPFYDHSRPWITHCSIQRQDLYKSSEYVNEWRERYKKPIVLDEIAYEGNIQHGWGNISPQEMVRRFWEAVCRGAYPGHGETYMNENDILWWSHGGVLHGESHKRFAFLHKI
;
A
#
# COMPACT_ATOMS: atom_id res chain seq x y z
N LEU A 1 14.92 0.52 -9.62
CA LEU A 1 14.59 1.40 -10.76
C LEU A 1 15.70 2.43 -10.91
N THR A 2 16.21 2.63 -12.13
CA THR A 2 17.06 3.77 -12.44
C THR A 2 16.20 5.05 -12.46
N LYS A 3 16.83 6.23 -12.38
CA LYS A 3 16.15 7.52 -12.50
C LYS A 3 15.35 7.64 -13.82
N GLU A 4 15.90 7.12 -14.91
CA GLU A 4 15.23 7.05 -16.20
C GLU A 4 14.06 6.07 -16.17
N ASN A 5 14.24 4.87 -15.60
CA ASN A 5 13.19 3.86 -15.46
C ASN A 5 12.08 4.31 -14.50
N PHE A 6 12.36 5.14 -13.52
CA PHE A 6 11.33 5.68 -12.62
C PHE A 6 10.43 6.68 -13.36
N LEU A 7 11.00 7.53 -14.21
CA LEU A 7 10.23 8.44 -15.05
C LEU A 7 9.47 7.71 -16.17
N GLU A 8 10.01 6.58 -16.68
CA GLU A 8 9.32 5.71 -17.63
C GLU A 8 8.26 4.83 -16.96
N TYR A 9 8.41 4.52 -15.67
CA TYR A 9 7.50 3.67 -14.92
C TYR A 9 6.08 4.27 -14.80
N THR A 10 5.98 5.56 -14.82
CA THR A 10 4.74 6.30 -14.61
C THR A 10 3.89 6.52 -15.87
N GLY A 11 4.11 5.82 -16.99
CA GLY A 11 3.22 6.09 -18.10
C GLY A 11 3.34 5.31 -19.40
N LYS A 12 4.22 4.33 -19.53
CA LYS A 12 4.32 3.57 -20.78
C LYS A 12 3.86 2.12 -20.63
N THR A 13 2.73 1.82 -21.27
CA THR A 13 2.19 0.45 -21.43
C THR A 13 2.75 -0.28 -22.65
N GLU A 14 3.63 0.35 -23.43
CA GLU A 14 4.17 -0.24 -24.65
C GLU A 14 5.07 -1.44 -24.36
N GLY A 15 4.71 -2.58 -24.93
CA GLY A 15 5.53 -3.79 -24.97
C GLY A 15 5.20 -4.87 -23.95
N ASN A 16 4.27 -4.65 -23.00
CA ASN A 16 3.87 -5.67 -22.04
C ASN A 16 2.50 -6.26 -22.41
N HIS A 17 2.52 -7.49 -22.93
CA HIS A 17 1.32 -8.26 -23.25
C HIS A 17 1.18 -9.39 -22.23
N TRP A 18 0.34 -9.17 -21.21
CA TRP A 18 0.07 -10.14 -20.16
C TRP A 18 -1.15 -10.98 -20.51
N ASP A 19 -1.09 -12.25 -20.16
CA ASP A 19 -2.22 -13.16 -20.24
C ASP A 19 -3.02 -13.08 -18.93
N PHE A 20 -4.14 -12.39 -18.96
CA PHE A 20 -4.99 -12.22 -17.77
C PHE A 20 -5.96 -13.40 -17.53
N GLU A 21 -5.87 -14.46 -18.32
CA GLU A 21 -6.69 -15.66 -18.16
C GLU A 21 -5.92 -16.82 -17.52
N ARG A 22 -4.60 -16.68 -17.40
CA ARG A 22 -3.72 -17.71 -16.82
C ARG A 22 -2.81 -17.10 -15.75
N PHE A 23 -2.58 -17.89 -14.72
CA PHE A 23 -1.71 -17.50 -13.62
C PHE A 23 -0.32 -18.13 -13.76
N ASN A 24 0.69 -17.43 -13.28
CA ASN A 24 2.03 -17.98 -13.12
C ASN A 24 2.20 -18.55 -11.70
N PRO A 25 2.08 -19.87 -11.47
CA PRO A 25 2.16 -20.44 -10.13
C PRO A 25 3.47 -20.13 -9.41
N ALA A 26 4.59 -20.06 -10.14
CA ALA A 26 5.90 -19.78 -9.54
C ALA A 26 5.97 -18.36 -8.92
N HIS A 27 5.32 -17.38 -9.56
CA HIS A 27 5.20 -16.03 -9.00
C HIS A 27 4.44 -16.03 -7.67
N PHE A 28 3.28 -16.68 -7.63
CA PHE A 28 2.47 -16.75 -6.42
C PHE A 28 3.14 -17.57 -5.31
N GLN A 29 3.86 -18.65 -5.65
CA GLN A 29 4.67 -19.39 -4.69
C GLN A 29 5.79 -18.54 -4.09
N HIS A 30 6.35 -17.59 -4.84
CA HIS A 30 7.30 -16.65 -4.29
C HIS A 30 6.64 -15.70 -3.28
N ILE A 31 5.46 -15.17 -3.58
CA ILE A 31 4.69 -14.34 -2.64
C ILE A 31 4.36 -15.14 -1.36
N GLU A 32 3.96 -16.39 -1.48
CA GLU A 32 3.71 -17.27 -0.33
C GLU A 32 4.94 -17.41 0.58
N LYS A 33 6.12 -17.58 -0.02
CA LYS A 33 7.38 -17.62 0.75
C LYS A 33 7.64 -16.31 1.49
N CYS A 34 7.35 -15.17 0.86
CA CYS A 34 7.47 -13.87 1.51
C CYS A 34 6.48 -13.72 2.68
N ILE A 35 5.22 -14.11 2.50
CA ILE A 35 4.19 -14.10 3.56
C ILE A 35 4.63 -14.97 4.75
N LEU A 36 5.15 -16.16 4.48
CA LEU A 36 5.63 -17.06 5.51
C LEU A 36 6.86 -16.51 6.25
N ALA A 37 7.80 -15.91 5.53
CA ALA A 37 8.96 -15.27 6.13
C ALA A 37 8.56 -14.09 7.04
N LEU A 38 7.61 -13.26 6.62
CA LEU A 38 7.03 -12.19 7.45
C LEU A 38 6.35 -12.77 8.70
N ARG A 39 5.55 -13.83 8.55
CA ARG A 39 4.91 -14.53 9.67
C ARG A 39 5.92 -15.00 10.72
N ASP A 40 7.03 -15.59 10.27
CA ASP A 40 8.05 -16.12 11.15
C ASP A 40 8.82 -15.01 11.89
N LEU A 41 8.78 -13.78 11.38
CA LEU A 41 9.26 -12.56 12.02
C LEU A 41 8.19 -11.86 12.89
N GLY A 42 6.96 -12.37 12.92
CA GLY A 42 5.84 -11.74 13.63
C GLY A 42 5.27 -10.51 12.93
N ILE A 43 5.45 -10.41 11.60
CA ILE A 43 5.01 -9.26 10.80
C ILE A 43 3.77 -9.64 9.99
N GLU A 44 2.79 -8.73 9.98
CA GLU A 44 1.61 -8.83 9.12
C GLU A 44 1.95 -8.36 7.70
N ALA A 45 1.37 -9.01 6.71
CA ALA A 45 1.52 -8.67 5.30
C ALA A 45 0.26 -7.98 4.79
N ASP A 46 0.32 -6.68 4.57
CA ASP A 46 -0.74 -5.95 3.88
C ASP A 46 -0.61 -6.19 2.37
N LEU A 47 -1.47 -7.04 1.83
CA LEU A 47 -1.42 -7.45 0.43
C LEU A 47 -2.15 -6.44 -0.44
N ILE A 48 -1.41 -5.55 -1.07
CA ILE A 48 -1.91 -4.62 -2.08
C ILE A 48 -2.16 -5.42 -3.37
N VAL A 49 -3.42 -5.67 -3.69
CA VAL A 49 -3.80 -6.54 -4.80
C VAL A 49 -3.73 -5.84 -6.15
N MET A 50 -4.09 -4.56 -6.19
CA MET A 50 -4.05 -3.75 -7.41
C MET A 50 -3.31 -2.43 -7.19
N HIS A 51 -2.66 -1.92 -8.26
CA HIS A 51 -2.03 -0.60 -8.26
C HIS A 51 -2.19 0.08 -9.63
N PRO A 52 -2.22 1.43 -9.69
CA PRO A 52 -2.57 2.17 -10.90
C PRO A 52 -1.42 2.38 -11.89
N TYR A 53 -0.19 2.09 -11.50
CA TYR A 53 1.03 2.37 -12.30
C TYR A 53 1.19 1.35 -13.42
N ASP A 54 0.28 1.37 -14.34
CA ASP A 54 -0.14 0.27 -15.18
C ASP A 54 0.76 0.02 -16.40
N ARG A 55 1.98 -0.42 -16.12
CA ARG A 55 2.86 -0.98 -17.14
C ARG A 55 2.37 -2.31 -17.71
N TRP A 56 1.50 -3.00 -16.98
CA TRP A 56 1.13 -4.39 -17.22
C TRP A 56 -0.32 -4.57 -17.65
N GLY A 57 -1.09 -3.52 -17.74
CA GLY A 57 -2.45 -3.55 -18.23
C GLY A 57 -3.51 -4.01 -17.22
N PHE A 58 -3.20 -4.14 -15.93
CA PHE A 58 -4.17 -4.57 -14.91
C PHE A 58 -5.38 -3.62 -14.81
N SER A 59 -5.19 -2.32 -15.00
CA SER A 59 -6.30 -1.36 -15.02
C SER A 59 -7.25 -1.56 -16.20
N GLN A 60 -6.79 -2.28 -17.22
CA GLN A 60 -7.53 -2.55 -18.45
C GLN A 60 -8.28 -3.89 -18.44
N MET A 61 -8.08 -4.73 -17.42
CA MET A 61 -8.74 -6.03 -17.32
C MET A 61 -10.26 -5.87 -17.40
N THR A 62 -10.90 -6.82 -18.08
CA THR A 62 -12.34 -6.91 -18.10
C THR A 62 -12.89 -7.29 -16.73
N LYS A 63 -14.19 -7.14 -16.55
CA LYS A 63 -14.86 -7.54 -15.31
C LYS A 63 -14.67 -9.02 -14.98
N GLU A 64 -14.69 -9.87 -15.97
CA GLU A 64 -14.50 -11.32 -15.83
C GLU A 64 -13.05 -11.65 -15.43
N GLN A 65 -12.07 -10.95 -16.02
CA GLN A 65 -10.65 -11.09 -15.68
C GLN A 65 -10.37 -10.59 -14.27
N ASP A 66 -10.93 -9.46 -13.87
CA ASP A 66 -10.86 -8.96 -12.49
C ASP A 66 -11.41 -10.00 -11.51
N ASP A 67 -12.61 -10.51 -11.77
CA ASP A 67 -13.27 -11.47 -10.88
C ASP A 67 -12.50 -12.78 -10.77
N LEU A 68 -11.90 -13.24 -11.87
CA LEU A 68 -11.03 -14.41 -11.89
C LEU A 68 -9.78 -14.17 -11.04
N TYR A 69 -9.13 -13.01 -11.23
CA TYR A 69 -7.93 -12.63 -10.48
C TYR A 69 -8.21 -12.56 -8.97
N TRP A 70 -9.25 -11.84 -8.56
CA TRP A 70 -9.63 -11.71 -7.16
C TRP A 70 -9.94 -13.06 -6.51
N LYS A 71 -10.73 -13.90 -7.16
CA LYS A 71 -11.06 -15.25 -6.66
C LYS A 71 -9.81 -16.12 -6.50
N TYR A 72 -8.90 -16.05 -7.46
CA TYR A 72 -7.64 -16.79 -7.39
C TYR A 72 -6.74 -16.33 -6.24
N VAL A 73 -6.52 -15.02 -6.11
CA VAL A 73 -5.68 -14.44 -5.06
C VAL A 73 -6.22 -14.78 -3.67
N ILE A 74 -7.52 -14.64 -3.48
CA ILE A 74 -8.17 -14.97 -2.21
C ILE A 74 -8.04 -16.47 -1.92
N ALA A 75 -8.42 -17.33 -2.85
CA ALA A 75 -8.32 -18.79 -2.65
C ALA A 75 -6.90 -19.26 -2.33
N ARG A 76 -5.90 -18.52 -2.83
CA ARG A 76 -4.51 -18.85 -2.63
C ARG A 76 -3.94 -18.39 -1.30
N PHE A 77 -4.32 -17.18 -0.87
CA PHE A 77 -3.66 -16.54 0.27
C PHE A 77 -4.49 -16.49 1.55
N CYS A 78 -5.81 -16.68 1.50
CA CYS A 78 -6.66 -16.52 2.69
C CYS A 78 -6.35 -17.48 3.84
N ALA A 79 -5.63 -18.57 3.60
CA ALA A 79 -5.22 -19.49 4.66
C ALA A 79 -4.04 -18.98 5.53
N TYR A 80 -3.37 -17.89 5.12
CA TYR A 80 -2.28 -17.31 5.89
C TYR A 80 -2.82 -16.33 6.91
N ARG A 81 -2.62 -16.59 8.20
CA ARG A 81 -3.17 -15.80 9.31
C ARG A 81 -2.64 -14.37 9.41
N ASN A 82 -1.47 -14.10 8.80
CA ASN A 82 -0.75 -12.83 8.87
C ASN A 82 -0.91 -12.00 7.59
N ILE A 83 -2.07 -12.01 6.98
CA ILE A 83 -2.36 -11.16 5.83
C ILE A 83 -3.49 -10.16 6.13
N TRP A 84 -3.44 -9.05 5.42
CA TRP A 84 -4.53 -8.09 5.27
C TRP A 84 -4.81 -7.91 3.79
N TRP A 85 -6.01 -7.49 3.45
CA TRP A 85 -6.39 -7.20 2.06
C TRP A 85 -6.43 -5.69 1.84
N ALA A 86 -5.47 -5.12 1.11
CA ALA A 86 -5.59 -3.79 0.52
C ALA A 86 -6.08 -3.93 -0.92
N LEU A 87 -7.29 -3.43 -1.22
CA LEU A 87 -7.88 -3.57 -2.55
C LEU A 87 -7.01 -2.91 -3.62
N ALA A 88 -6.53 -1.73 -3.33
CA ALA A 88 -5.66 -0.99 -4.23
C ALA A 88 -4.72 -0.06 -3.46
N ASN A 89 -3.53 0.18 -4.02
CA ASN A 89 -2.80 1.41 -3.81
C ASN A 89 -3.42 2.48 -4.70
N GLU A 90 -3.65 3.69 -4.15
CA GLU A 90 -4.10 4.87 -4.89
C GLU A 90 -5.27 4.57 -5.86
N TYR A 91 -6.36 4.04 -5.30
CA TYR A 91 -7.53 3.60 -6.04
C TYR A 91 -8.09 4.63 -7.03
N ASP A 92 -7.94 5.90 -6.69
CA ASP A 92 -8.46 7.05 -7.43
C ASP A 92 -7.64 7.41 -8.69
N LEU A 93 -6.46 6.80 -8.85
CA LEU A 93 -5.64 6.95 -10.05
C LEU A 93 -5.97 5.93 -11.15
N PHE A 94 -6.84 4.96 -10.89
CA PHE A 94 -7.25 3.99 -11.91
C PHE A 94 -8.19 4.62 -12.95
N PRO A 95 -7.78 4.72 -14.23
CA PRO A 95 -8.57 5.46 -15.22
C PRO A 95 -9.87 4.77 -15.65
N LYS A 96 -9.99 3.46 -15.42
CA LYS A 96 -11.13 2.64 -15.89
C LYS A 96 -11.84 1.86 -14.77
N LYS A 97 -11.40 1.97 -13.53
CA LYS A 97 -12.10 1.33 -12.41
C LYS A 97 -12.96 2.36 -11.70
N THR A 98 -14.15 1.97 -11.36
CA THR A 98 -15.15 2.81 -10.68
C THR A 98 -15.35 2.39 -9.24
N VAL A 99 -16.09 3.19 -8.47
CA VAL A 99 -16.44 2.82 -7.09
C VAL A 99 -17.21 1.49 -7.05
N GLU A 100 -18.06 1.23 -8.05
CA GLU A 100 -18.82 -0.02 -8.19
C GLU A 100 -17.90 -1.23 -8.39
N ASP A 101 -16.77 -1.06 -9.07
CA ASP A 101 -15.77 -2.12 -9.21
C ASP A 101 -15.12 -2.43 -7.85
N TRP A 102 -14.73 -1.41 -7.10
CA TRP A 102 -14.15 -1.59 -5.76
C TRP A 102 -15.13 -2.26 -4.79
N GLU A 103 -16.39 -1.86 -4.80
CA GLU A 103 -17.44 -2.51 -3.99
C GLU A 103 -17.65 -3.98 -4.41
N ARG A 104 -17.54 -4.27 -5.70
CA ARG A 104 -17.62 -5.65 -6.21
C ARG A 104 -16.45 -6.51 -5.74
N TYR A 105 -15.23 -5.99 -5.77
CA TYR A 105 -14.06 -6.71 -5.26
C TYR A 105 -14.17 -6.93 -3.74
N ALA A 106 -14.57 -5.92 -3.01
CA ALA A 106 -14.81 -6.04 -1.58
C ALA A 106 -15.85 -7.12 -1.26
N LYS A 107 -16.92 -7.19 -2.04
CA LYS A 107 -17.94 -8.24 -1.92
C LYS A 107 -17.35 -9.63 -2.17
N ILE A 108 -16.51 -9.79 -3.19
CA ILE A 108 -15.84 -11.08 -3.47
C ILE A 108 -14.97 -11.49 -2.28
N ILE A 109 -14.21 -10.56 -1.68
CA ILE A 109 -13.40 -10.86 -0.48
C ILE A 109 -14.30 -11.30 0.67
N CYS A 110 -15.34 -10.53 0.99
CA CYS A 110 -16.26 -10.85 2.08
C CYS A 110 -16.94 -12.21 1.94
N GLU A 111 -17.21 -12.64 0.70
CA GLU A 111 -17.86 -13.91 0.41
C GLU A 111 -16.89 -15.10 0.36
N LYS A 112 -15.64 -14.87 -0.01
CA LYS A 112 -14.66 -15.92 -0.32
C LYS A 112 -13.55 -16.08 0.70
N ASP A 113 -13.31 -15.08 1.54
CA ASP A 113 -12.36 -15.18 2.65
C ASP A 113 -13.06 -15.70 3.92
N PRO A 114 -12.91 -16.99 4.26
CA PRO A 114 -13.60 -17.58 5.41
C PRO A 114 -13.04 -17.14 6.75
N TYR A 115 -11.86 -16.52 6.77
CA TYR A 115 -11.17 -16.09 7.99
C TYR A 115 -11.43 -14.64 8.35
N ASN A 116 -12.09 -13.89 7.44
CA ASN A 116 -12.47 -12.49 7.69
C ASN A 116 -11.28 -11.59 8.02
N HIS A 117 -10.20 -11.69 7.23
CA HIS A 117 -9.02 -10.84 7.39
C HIS A 117 -9.35 -9.34 7.29
N LEU A 118 -8.47 -8.50 7.81
CA LEU A 118 -8.59 -7.05 7.71
C LEU A 118 -8.63 -6.60 6.24
N ARG A 119 -9.39 -5.54 5.97
CA ARG A 119 -9.63 -5.03 4.61
C ARG A 119 -9.60 -3.53 4.57
N SER A 120 -8.92 -3.00 3.55
CA SER A 120 -8.82 -1.57 3.31
C SER A 120 -8.77 -1.24 1.82
N ILE A 121 -8.74 0.03 1.52
CA ILE A 121 -8.45 0.60 0.21
C ILE A 121 -7.74 1.93 0.40
N HIS A 122 -6.65 2.14 -0.35
CA HIS A 122 -5.76 3.28 -0.20
C HIS A 122 -5.99 4.34 -1.28
N ASN A 123 -5.98 5.61 -0.89
CA ASN A 123 -6.19 6.76 -1.77
C ASN A 123 -4.89 7.48 -2.14
N CYS A 124 -4.88 8.16 -3.30
CA CYS A 124 -3.90 9.21 -3.59
C CYS A 124 -4.35 10.56 -3.04
N ILE A 125 -5.50 11.06 -3.47
CA ILE A 125 -6.02 12.38 -3.09
C ILE A 125 -7.41 12.27 -2.44
N PRO A 126 -8.49 11.91 -3.14
CA PRO A 126 -9.80 11.79 -2.51
C PRO A 126 -9.88 10.51 -1.68
N PHE A 127 -10.30 10.68 -0.43
CA PHE A 127 -10.55 9.53 0.43
C PHE A 127 -11.69 8.67 -0.14
N TYR A 128 -11.50 7.36 -0.04
CA TYR A 128 -12.62 6.46 -0.19
C TYR A 128 -13.64 6.68 0.94
N ASP A 129 -14.87 6.24 0.75
CA ASP A 129 -15.84 6.26 1.84
C ASP A 129 -15.52 5.18 2.88
N HIS A 130 -14.65 5.50 3.83
CA HIS A 130 -14.24 4.58 4.88
C HIS A 130 -15.36 4.20 5.86
N SER A 131 -16.57 4.77 5.73
CA SER A 131 -17.73 4.32 6.50
C SER A 131 -18.29 2.97 6.03
N ARG A 132 -17.92 2.51 4.84
CA ARG A 132 -18.37 1.24 4.28
C ARG A 132 -18.19 0.08 5.26
N PRO A 133 -19.21 -0.80 5.44
CA PRO A 133 -19.16 -1.89 6.43
C PRO A 133 -18.04 -2.91 6.20
N TRP A 134 -17.61 -3.09 4.94
CA TRP A 134 -16.55 -4.04 4.61
C TRP A 134 -15.15 -3.54 4.99
N ILE A 135 -14.96 -2.23 5.13
CA ILE A 135 -13.67 -1.64 5.53
C ILE A 135 -13.45 -1.84 7.03
N THR A 136 -12.36 -2.47 7.40
CA THR A 136 -12.01 -2.74 8.80
C THR A 136 -11.17 -1.63 9.42
N HIS A 137 -10.35 -0.96 8.62
CA HIS A 137 -9.50 0.17 9.01
C HIS A 137 -9.37 1.16 7.86
N CYS A 138 -9.13 2.41 8.18
CA CYS A 138 -8.92 3.44 7.18
C CYS A 138 -7.45 3.44 6.76
N SER A 139 -7.17 3.07 5.52
CA SER A 139 -5.87 3.22 4.87
C SER A 139 -5.84 4.59 4.20
N ILE A 140 -4.96 5.46 4.66
CA ILE A 140 -4.95 6.88 4.26
C ILE A 140 -3.54 7.30 3.87
N GLN A 141 -3.45 7.87 2.66
CA GLN A 141 -2.29 8.62 2.22
C GLN A 141 -2.54 10.10 2.46
N ARG A 142 -1.62 10.74 3.15
CA ARG A 142 -1.63 12.18 3.30
C ARG A 142 -0.21 12.70 3.28
N GLN A 143 0.09 13.49 2.25
CA GLN A 143 1.43 13.99 1.96
C GLN A 143 1.57 15.50 2.16
N ASP A 144 0.63 16.13 2.84
CA ASP A 144 0.70 17.56 3.19
C ASP A 144 1.99 17.85 3.95
N LEU A 145 2.67 18.92 3.56
CA LEU A 145 3.91 19.33 4.20
C LEU A 145 3.77 19.65 5.69
N TYR A 146 2.59 20.04 6.13
CA TYR A 146 2.39 20.58 7.48
C TYR A 146 1.33 19.88 8.33
N LYS A 147 0.43 19.08 7.73
CA LYS A 147 -0.76 18.57 8.41
C LYS A 147 -1.10 17.10 8.14
N SER A 148 -0.12 16.27 7.86
CA SER A 148 -0.39 14.87 7.49
C SER A 148 -0.94 14.03 8.65
N SER A 149 -0.49 14.26 9.86
CA SER A 149 -0.88 13.49 11.05
C SER A 149 -1.88 14.21 11.96
N GLU A 150 -2.05 15.51 11.81
CA GLU A 150 -2.87 16.36 12.70
C GLU A 150 -4.37 16.02 12.63
N TYR A 151 -4.84 15.51 11.49
CA TYR A 151 -6.25 15.16 11.27
C TYR A 151 -6.66 13.80 11.82
N VAL A 152 -5.75 13.03 12.40
CA VAL A 152 -6.03 11.68 12.91
C VAL A 152 -7.23 11.65 13.87
N ASN A 153 -7.32 12.63 14.79
CA ASN A 153 -8.43 12.69 15.74
C ASN A 153 -9.77 12.86 15.03
N GLU A 154 -9.83 13.71 13.99
CA GLU A 154 -11.04 13.94 13.19
C GLU A 154 -11.45 12.68 12.44
N TRP A 155 -10.50 11.98 11.84
CA TRP A 155 -10.78 10.75 11.10
C TRP A 155 -11.24 9.63 12.03
N ARG A 156 -10.60 9.47 13.19
CA ARG A 156 -11.03 8.51 14.21
C ARG A 156 -12.44 8.79 14.68
N GLU A 157 -12.76 10.05 14.92
CA GLU A 157 -14.12 10.46 15.32
C GLU A 157 -15.13 10.22 14.20
N ARG A 158 -14.78 10.56 12.97
CA ARG A 158 -15.65 10.42 11.79
C ARG A 158 -15.95 8.97 11.45
N TYR A 159 -14.93 8.12 11.39
CA TYR A 159 -15.07 6.76 10.85
C TYR A 159 -15.24 5.69 11.95
N LYS A 160 -14.87 6.00 13.20
CA LYS A 160 -14.88 5.06 14.33
C LYS A 160 -14.13 3.75 14.05
N LYS A 161 -13.04 3.84 13.28
CA LYS A 161 -12.18 2.74 12.85
C LYS A 161 -10.72 3.06 13.14
N PRO A 162 -9.83 2.06 13.24
CA PRO A 162 -8.38 2.30 13.25
C PRO A 162 -7.95 3.10 12.04
N ILE A 163 -7.02 4.03 12.23
CA ILE A 163 -6.42 4.83 11.16
C ILE A 163 -5.02 4.30 10.91
N VAL A 164 -4.78 3.82 9.71
CA VAL A 164 -3.45 3.47 9.20
C VAL A 164 -3.05 4.53 8.19
N LEU A 165 -1.98 5.23 8.48
CA LEU A 165 -1.39 6.23 7.59
C LEU A 165 -0.28 5.54 6.80
N ASP A 166 -0.65 4.88 5.72
CA ASP A 166 0.28 4.07 4.93
C ASP A 166 1.39 4.91 4.31
N GLU A 167 1.05 6.13 3.90
CA GLU A 167 2.00 7.07 3.33
C GLU A 167 1.86 8.46 3.96
N ILE A 168 2.90 8.88 4.67
CA ILE A 168 3.02 10.21 5.29
C ILE A 168 4.14 11.04 4.66
N ALA A 169 4.44 10.81 3.40
CA ALA A 169 5.66 11.14 2.67
C ALA A 169 6.86 10.29 3.13
N TYR A 170 7.97 10.39 2.41
CA TYR A 170 9.14 9.54 2.63
C TYR A 170 10.38 10.36 2.93
N GLU A 171 11.17 9.89 3.89
CA GLU A 171 12.51 10.40 4.11
C GLU A 171 13.37 10.11 2.89
N GLY A 172 14.05 11.13 2.34
CA GLY A 172 14.82 10.88 1.13
C GLY A 172 15.42 12.11 0.48
N ASN A 173 15.84 11.94 -0.77
CA ASN A 173 16.51 12.99 -1.54
C ASN A 173 16.09 13.07 -3.02
N ILE A 174 14.97 12.45 -3.38
CA ILE A 174 14.45 12.58 -4.74
C ILE A 174 13.83 13.96 -4.96
N GLN A 175 13.66 14.34 -6.22
CA GLN A 175 13.15 15.67 -6.57
C GLN A 175 11.66 15.89 -6.29
N HIS A 176 10.92 14.84 -5.93
CA HIS A 176 9.49 14.91 -5.65
C HIS A 176 9.25 15.18 -4.16
N GLY A 177 8.35 16.12 -3.83
CA GLY A 177 8.07 16.53 -2.46
C GLY A 177 7.55 15.41 -1.55
N TRP A 178 6.96 14.36 -2.11
CA TRP A 178 6.54 13.19 -1.36
C TRP A 178 7.71 12.29 -0.91
N GLY A 179 8.89 12.43 -1.51
CA GLY A 179 10.06 11.56 -1.27
C GLY A 179 11.34 12.31 -0.91
N ASN A 180 11.24 13.48 -0.28
CA ASN A 180 12.41 14.26 0.13
C ASN A 180 12.21 15.02 1.46
N ILE A 181 11.37 14.49 2.34
CA ILE A 181 11.28 15.08 3.67
C ILE A 181 12.52 14.74 4.50
N SER A 182 12.84 15.62 5.45
CA SER A 182 13.97 15.38 6.35
C SER A 182 13.68 14.25 7.36
N PRO A 183 14.73 13.62 7.92
CA PRO A 183 14.56 12.66 9.01
C PRO A 183 13.77 13.22 10.19
N GLN A 184 14.00 14.49 10.54
CA GLN A 184 13.30 15.17 11.63
C GLN A 184 11.81 15.32 11.35
N GLU A 185 11.46 15.68 10.12
CA GLU A 185 10.06 15.79 9.71
C GLU A 185 9.37 14.41 9.67
N MET A 186 10.04 13.37 9.21
CA MET A 186 9.52 12.01 9.26
C MET A 186 9.26 11.58 10.72
N VAL A 187 10.20 11.83 11.63
CA VAL A 187 10.01 11.53 13.05
C VAL A 187 8.85 12.32 13.64
N ARG A 188 8.74 13.62 13.34
CA ARG A 188 7.63 14.45 13.81
C ARG A 188 6.28 13.87 13.40
N ARG A 189 6.10 13.56 12.11
CA ARG A 189 4.84 13.01 11.57
C ARG A 189 4.51 11.68 12.21
N PHE A 190 5.49 10.81 12.29
CA PHE A 190 5.32 9.46 12.84
C PHE A 190 4.91 9.51 14.32
N TRP A 191 5.63 10.26 15.15
CA TRP A 191 5.32 10.40 16.56
C TRP A 191 3.96 11.06 16.79
N GLU A 192 3.66 12.11 16.04
CA GLU A 192 2.38 12.79 16.14
C GLU A 192 1.21 11.84 15.79
N ALA A 193 1.36 11.04 14.73
CA ALA A 193 0.37 10.05 14.35
C ALA A 193 0.13 9.01 15.48
N VAL A 194 1.20 8.46 16.04
CA VAL A 194 1.11 7.48 17.15
C VAL A 194 0.47 8.11 18.39
N CYS A 195 0.90 9.31 18.78
CA CYS A 195 0.33 10.00 19.94
C CYS A 195 -1.17 10.32 19.78
N ARG A 196 -1.65 10.44 18.53
CA ARG A 196 -3.08 10.61 18.21
C ARG A 196 -3.82 9.28 18.03
N GLY A 197 -3.12 8.16 18.15
CA GLY A 197 -3.68 6.80 18.06
C GLY A 197 -3.89 6.30 16.62
N ALA A 198 -3.03 6.72 15.70
CA ALA A 198 -2.91 6.12 14.37
C ALA A 198 -1.68 5.20 14.27
N TYR A 199 -1.63 4.45 13.16
CA TYR A 199 -0.55 3.55 12.81
C TYR A 199 0.14 4.08 11.55
N PRO A 200 1.23 4.85 11.69
CA PRO A 200 1.93 5.43 10.53
C PRO A 200 2.88 4.45 9.86
N GLY A 201 2.95 4.52 8.53
CA GLY A 201 3.96 3.85 7.72
C GLY A 201 5.27 4.64 7.64
N HIS A 202 6.38 3.93 7.56
CA HIS A 202 7.71 4.49 7.30
C HIS A 202 8.19 4.07 5.92
N GLY A 203 8.79 4.99 5.20
CA GLY A 203 9.45 4.72 3.93
C GLY A 203 10.61 5.67 3.64
N GLU A 204 11.52 5.21 2.81
CA GLU A 204 12.72 5.96 2.39
C GLU A 204 12.84 5.98 0.87
N THR A 205 13.27 7.10 0.32
CA THR A 205 13.43 7.31 -1.12
C THR A 205 14.78 7.95 -1.43
N TYR A 206 15.84 7.27 -1.02
CA TYR A 206 17.20 7.73 -1.31
C TYR A 206 17.69 7.23 -2.67
N MET A 207 18.21 8.14 -3.50
CA MET A 207 19.00 7.78 -4.67
C MET A 207 20.37 7.29 -4.21
N ASN A 208 20.85 6.19 -4.77
CA ASN A 208 22.19 5.67 -4.52
C ASN A 208 23.18 6.06 -5.63
N GLU A 209 24.45 5.60 -5.51
CA GLU A 209 25.55 5.91 -6.41
C GLU A 209 25.26 5.60 -7.89
N ASN A 210 24.36 4.65 -8.17
CA ASN A 210 23.99 4.25 -9.52
C ASN A 210 22.64 4.85 -9.95
N ASP A 211 22.19 5.93 -9.36
CA ASP A 211 20.86 6.53 -9.60
C ASP A 211 19.69 5.55 -9.39
N ILE A 212 19.88 4.50 -8.62
CA ILE A 212 18.85 3.51 -8.31
C ILE A 212 18.07 3.98 -7.10
N LEU A 213 16.76 4.11 -7.26
CA LEU A 213 15.88 4.50 -6.17
C LEU A 213 15.79 3.39 -5.13
N TRP A 214 16.15 3.73 -3.90
CA TRP A 214 16.35 2.77 -2.81
C TRP A 214 15.13 1.88 -2.52
N TRP A 215 13.96 2.46 -2.30
CA TRP A 215 12.77 1.70 -1.91
C TRP A 215 12.38 0.60 -2.91
N SER A 216 12.81 0.69 -4.15
CA SER A 216 12.51 -0.30 -5.18
C SER A 216 13.38 -1.56 -5.10
N HIS A 217 14.42 -1.56 -4.27
CA HIS A 217 15.38 -2.66 -4.16
C HIS A 217 15.37 -3.37 -2.80
N GLY A 218 14.79 -2.76 -1.78
CA GLY A 218 14.80 -3.29 -0.43
C GLY A 218 16.21 -3.39 0.21
N GLY A 219 16.33 -3.93 1.39
CA GLY A 219 17.62 -4.22 2.02
C GLY A 219 17.95 -3.33 3.22
N VAL A 220 18.98 -2.51 3.18
CA VAL A 220 19.46 -1.69 4.32
C VAL A 220 18.86 -0.30 4.27
N LEU A 221 18.36 0.21 5.39
CA LEU A 221 17.87 1.58 5.50
C LEU A 221 19.03 2.59 5.41
N HIS A 222 18.83 3.66 4.66
CA HIS A 222 19.82 4.73 4.45
C HIS A 222 19.53 5.98 5.30
N GLY A 223 18.28 6.14 5.75
CA GLY A 223 17.85 7.29 6.53
C GLY A 223 18.25 7.25 8.00
N GLU A 224 17.89 8.29 8.72
CA GLU A 224 18.19 8.45 10.15
C GLU A 224 16.95 8.32 11.04
N SER A 225 15.74 8.44 10.48
CA SER A 225 14.50 8.45 11.26
C SER A 225 14.18 7.10 11.91
N HIS A 226 14.50 5.99 11.27
CA HIS A 226 14.18 4.64 11.76
C HIS A 226 14.74 4.35 13.16
N LYS A 227 15.89 4.91 13.51
CA LYS A 227 16.51 4.78 14.83
C LYS A 227 15.61 5.36 15.94
N ARG A 228 14.83 6.39 15.62
CA ARG A 228 13.90 7.06 16.54
C ARG A 228 12.61 6.28 16.73
N PHE A 229 12.18 5.52 15.73
CA PHE A 229 11.04 4.63 15.86
C PHE A 229 11.32 3.43 16.73
N ALA A 230 12.53 2.89 16.69
CA ALA A 230 12.98 1.86 17.61
C ALA A 230 12.92 2.32 19.07
N PHE A 231 13.12 3.61 19.35
CA PHE A 231 12.92 4.18 20.69
C PHE A 231 11.43 4.29 21.05
N LEU A 232 10.58 4.78 20.14
CA LEU A 232 9.13 4.88 20.35
C LEU A 232 8.51 3.52 20.72
N HIS A 233 9.01 2.44 20.15
CA HIS A 233 8.52 1.08 20.44
C HIS A 233 8.82 0.62 21.88
N LYS A 234 9.71 1.29 22.60
CA LYS A 234 10.13 0.93 23.97
C LYS A 234 9.33 1.64 25.07
N ILE A 235 8.58 2.66 24.70
CA ILE A 235 7.75 3.46 25.64
C ILE A 235 6.27 3.20 25.48
#